data_e0fc5ca01ce76591303697295c26d44b
#
_entry.id   e0fc5ca01ce76591303697295c26d44b
#
_cell.length_a   1.000
_cell.length_b   1.000
_cell.length_c   1.000
_cell.angle_alpha   90.00
_cell.angle_beta   90.00
_cell.angle_gamma   90.00
#
_symmetry.space_group_name_H-M   'P 1'
#
loop_
_entity.id
_entity.type
_entity.pdbx_description
1 polymer ?
#
loop_
_entity_poly.entity_id
_entity_poly.type
_entity_poly.pdbx_seq_one_letter_code
_entity_poly.pdbx_strand_id
1 'polypeptide(L)'
;MMQGRYEEVDYKRVLELLKQGGLIIDVREPKSYAKEHIKGAINIPASEIEKRLPEIPADKPVIVYCTNYSCTASLVAARKLAELGRTNVYRFVGGLLEWKTADLPTESSA
;
A
#
# COMPACT_ATOMS: atom_id res chain seq x y z
N MET A 1 4.35 -3.05 -26.13
CA MET A 1 3.49 -2.57 -25.05
C MET A 1 4.26 -2.49 -23.76
N MET A 2 4.23 -1.34 -23.11
CA MET A 2 4.94 -1.16 -21.85
C MET A 2 4.02 -1.57 -20.71
N GLN A 3 4.50 -2.49 -19.89
CA GLN A 3 3.82 -2.83 -18.64
C GLN A 3 4.60 -2.24 -17.49
N GLY A 4 3.89 -1.92 -16.44
CA GLY A 4 4.52 -1.50 -15.21
C GLY A 4 5.08 -2.68 -14.43
N ARG A 5 5.52 -2.42 -13.22
CA ARG A 5 6.10 -3.43 -12.35
C ARG A 5 5.90 -3.01 -10.89
N TYR A 6 6.08 -3.98 -10.00
CA TYR A 6 6.10 -3.69 -8.57
C TYR A 6 7.18 -4.52 -7.89
N GLU A 7 7.63 -4.06 -6.72
CA GLU A 7 8.58 -4.78 -5.88
C GLU A 7 7.93 -5.14 -4.56
N GLU A 8 8.32 -6.27 -3.99
CA GLU A 8 7.89 -6.65 -2.65
C GLU A 8 8.93 -6.16 -1.65
N VAL A 9 8.47 -5.56 -0.56
CA VAL A 9 9.34 -4.89 0.41
C VAL A 9 8.96 -5.24 1.84
N ASP A 10 9.91 -5.06 2.77
CA ASP A 10 9.68 -5.18 4.20
C ASP A 10 9.49 -3.78 4.83
N TYR A 11 9.24 -3.75 6.16
CA TYR A 11 8.98 -2.49 6.84
C TYR A 11 10.16 -1.52 6.77
N LYS A 12 11.40 -2.03 6.73
CA LYS A 12 12.58 -1.16 6.66
C LYS A 12 12.60 -0.39 5.36
N ARG A 13 12.30 -1.07 4.26
CA ARG A 13 12.23 -0.42 2.95
C ARG A 13 11.07 0.56 2.90
N VAL A 14 9.94 0.22 3.53
CA VAL A 14 8.80 1.14 3.61
C VAL A 14 9.22 2.45 4.28
N LEU A 15 9.96 2.37 5.39
CA LEU A 15 10.42 3.57 6.09
C LEU A 15 11.30 4.44 5.20
N GLU A 16 12.19 3.82 4.41
CA GLU A 16 13.03 4.56 3.46
C GLU A 16 12.19 5.26 2.40
N LEU A 17 11.21 4.54 1.85
CA LEU A 17 10.34 5.08 0.81
C LEU A 17 9.49 6.25 1.32
N LEU A 18 9.02 6.17 2.57
CA LEU A 18 8.25 7.25 3.17
C LEU A 18 9.12 8.50 3.35
N LYS A 19 10.40 8.32 3.69
CA LYS A 19 11.34 9.45 3.78
C LYS A 19 11.56 10.12 2.43
N GLN A 20 11.38 9.39 1.35
CA GLN A 20 11.49 9.92 -0.01
C GLN A 20 10.19 10.57 -0.49
N GLY A 21 9.23 10.75 0.39
CA GLY A 21 7.95 11.35 0.03
C GLY A 21 6.92 10.35 -0.47
N GLY A 22 7.14 9.06 -0.23
CA GLY A 22 6.22 8.01 -0.70
C GLY A 22 4.84 8.11 -0.07
N LEU A 23 3.84 7.63 -0.81
CA LEU A 23 2.47 7.53 -0.33
C LEU A 23 2.18 6.07 0.05
N ILE A 24 1.62 5.87 1.25
CA ILE A 24 1.24 4.52 1.69
C ILE A 24 -0.28 4.38 1.62
N ILE A 25 -0.74 3.28 1.00
CA ILE A 25 -2.15 3.01 0.74
C ILE A 25 -2.58 1.72 1.39
N ASP A 26 -3.59 1.80 2.25
CA ASP A 26 -4.25 0.65 2.84
C ASP A 26 -5.33 0.18 1.86
N VAL A 27 -5.19 -1.03 1.33
CA VAL A 27 -6.10 -1.53 0.30
C VAL A 27 -7.17 -2.47 0.85
N ARG A 28 -7.35 -2.43 2.17
CA ARG A 28 -8.42 -3.21 2.83
C ARG A 28 -9.76 -2.48 2.73
N GLU A 29 -10.80 -3.14 3.21
CA GLU A 29 -12.11 -2.51 3.27
C GLU A 29 -12.11 -1.32 4.23
N PRO A 30 -12.96 -0.31 4.00
CA PRO A 30 -12.97 0.90 4.85
C PRO A 30 -13.17 0.63 6.33
N LYS A 31 -13.96 -0.35 6.70
CA LYS A 31 -14.18 -0.69 8.11
C LYS A 31 -12.90 -1.15 8.80
N SER A 32 -12.10 -1.96 8.11
CA SER A 32 -10.83 -2.42 8.66
C SER A 32 -9.85 -1.27 8.81
N TYR A 33 -9.77 -0.42 7.78
CA TYR A 33 -8.93 0.77 7.81
C TYR A 33 -9.30 1.68 8.99
N ALA A 34 -10.60 1.91 9.20
CA ALA A 34 -11.06 2.80 10.27
C ALA A 34 -10.68 2.28 11.65
N LYS A 35 -10.69 0.96 11.85
CA LYS A 35 -10.34 0.38 13.14
C LYS A 35 -8.88 0.59 13.49
N GLU A 36 -8.00 0.35 12.55
CA GLU A 36 -6.57 0.55 12.76
C GLU A 36 -5.85 0.50 11.41
N HIS A 37 -4.96 1.45 11.18
CA HIS A 37 -4.16 1.49 9.96
C HIS A 37 -2.79 2.11 10.26
N ILE A 38 -1.86 1.94 9.35
CA ILE A 38 -0.54 2.56 9.45
C ILE A 38 -0.70 4.08 9.45
N LYS A 39 -0.04 4.74 10.39
CA LYS A 39 -0.13 6.20 10.48
C LYS A 39 0.26 6.85 9.14
N GLY A 40 -0.59 7.74 8.66
CA GLY A 40 -0.38 8.44 7.40
C GLY A 40 -0.93 7.73 6.17
N ALA A 41 -1.42 6.50 6.32
CA ALA A 41 -1.96 5.77 5.17
C ALA A 41 -3.32 6.33 4.76
N ILE A 42 -3.56 6.37 3.45
CA ILE A 42 -4.91 6.61 2.93
C ILE A 42 -5.55 5.28 2.60
N ASN A 43 -6.88 5.27 2.48
CA ASN A 43 -7.61 4.04 2.17
C ASN A 43 -8.12 4.06 0.74
N ILE A 44 -7.65 3.12 -0.07
CA ILE A 44 -8.20 2.85 -1.40
C ILE A 44 -8.36 1.34 -1.49
N PRO A 45 -9.56 0.81 -1.31
CA PRO A 45 -9.76 -0.65 -1.39
C PRO A 45 -9.22 -1.21 -2.71
N ALA A 46 -8.70 -2.45 -2.66
CA ALA A 46 -8.09 -3.06 -3.84
C ALA A 46 -9.01 -3.04 -5.06
N SER A 47 -10.32 -3.19 -4.86
CA SER A 47 -11.31 -3.19 -5.95
C SER A 47 -11.50 -1.82 -6.59
N GLU A 48 -11.01 -0.75 -5.96
CA GLU A 48 -11.20 0.62 -6.43
C GLU A 48 -9.93 1.22 -7.05
N ILE A 49 -8.85 0.46 -7.12
CA ILE A 49 -7.55 0.99 -7.57
C ILE A 49 -7.66 1.62 -8.97
N GLU A 50 -8.24 0.91 -9.91
CA GLU A 50 -8.34 1.41 -11.28
C GLU A 50 -9.22 2.66 -11.34
N LYS A 51 -10.36 2.62 -10.68
CA LYS A 51 -11.31 3.72 -10.65
C LYS A 51 -10.71 5.00 -10.05
N ARG A 52 -9.86 4.82 -9.04
CA ARG A 52 -9.27 5.93 -8.30
C ARG A 52 -7.82 6.21 -8.68
N LEU A 53 -7.38 5.70 -9.83
CA LEU A 53 -6.01 5.89 -10.29
C LEU A 53 -5.56 7.36 -10.31
N PRO A 54 -6.41 8.34 -10.67
CA PRO A 54 -5.99 9.75 -10.63
C PRO A 54 -5.56 10.25 -9.25
N GLU A 55 -5.95 9.57 -8.18
CA GLU A 55 -5.54 9.93 -6.82
C GLU A 55 -4.18 9.34 -6.45
N ILE A 56 -3.63 8.46 -7.29
CA ILE A 56 -2.40 7.73 -7.02
C ILE A 56 -1.27 8.32 -7.85
N PRO A 57 -0.25 8.92 -7.21
CA PRO A 57 0.80 9.59 -7.96
C PRO A 57 1.66 8.62 -8.77
N ALA A 58 2.18 9.10 -9.91
CA ALA A 58 3.09 8.35 -10.77
C ALA A 58 4.56 8.76 -10.56
N ASP A 59 4.80 9.84 -9.83
CA ASP A 59 6.11 10.47 -9.71
C ASP A 59 6.77 10.33 -8.35
N LYS A 60 6.21 9.50 -7.47
CA LYS A 60 6.81 9.21 -6.17
C LYS A 60 6.50 7.76 -5.79
N PRO A 61 7.22 7.18 -4.81
CA PRO A 61 6.95 5.81 -4.40
C PRO A 61 5.52 5.64 -3.89
N VAL A 62 4.86 4.56 -4.30
CA VAL A 62 3.52 4.20 -3.85
C VAL A 62 3.61 2.82 -3.21
N ILE A 63 3.28 2.73 -1.91
CA ILE A 63 3.34 1.48 -1.16
C ILE A 63 1.90 1.01 -0.88
N VAL A 64 1.57 -0.21 -1.27
CA VAL A 64 0.26 -0.80 -0.97
C VAL A 64 0.42 -1.92 0.05
N TYR A 65 -0.52 -2.00 1.00
CA TYR A 65 -0.45 -3.04 2.04
C TYR A 65 -1.85 -3.48 2.46
N CYS A 66 -1.91 -4.66 3.08
CA CYS A 66 -3.14 -5.12 3.72
C CYS A 66 -2.82 -5.68 5.11
N THR A 67 -3.50 -6.72 5.59
CA THR A 67 -3.41 -7.11 7.00
C THR A 67 -2.11 -7.81 7.37
N ASN A 68 -1.74 -8.84 6.61
CA ASN A 68 -0.59 -9.69 6.93
C ASN A 68 -0.12 -10.45 5.68
N TYR A 69 0.84 -11.36 5.87
CA TYR A 69 1.44 -12.13 4.78
C TYR A 69 0.42 -12.99 4.01
N SER A 70 -0.67 -13.40 4.64
CA SER A 70 -1.67 -14.25 4.01
C SER A 70 -2.69 -13.48 3.20
N CYS A 71 -2.76 -12.17 3.38
CA CYS A 71 -3.75 -11.33 2.71
C CYS A 71 -3.34 -11.06 1.26
N THR A 72 -4.23 -11.30 0.31
CA THR A 72 -3.94 -11.12 -1.10
C THR A 72 -4.39 -9.78 -1.68
N ALA A 73 -5.09 -8.95 -0.91
CA ALA A 73 -5.57 -7.67 -1.42
C ALA A 73 -4.44 -6.77 -1.92
N SER A 74 -3.30 -6.74 -1.20
CA SER A 74 -2.16 -5.93 -1.64
C SER A 74 -1.51 -6.47 -2.90
N LEU A 75 -1.54 -7.80 -3.09
CA LEU A 75 -1.04 -8.41 -4.32
C LEU A 75 -1.93 -8.01 -5.50
N VAL A 76 -3.24 -8.08 -5.32
CA VAL A 76 -4.20 -7.67 -6.35
C VAL A 76 -4.00 -6.20 -6.71
N ALA A 77 -3.87 -5.34 -5.71
CA ALA A 77 -3.67 -3.91 -5.93
C ALA A 77 -2.36 -3.62 -6.66
N ALA A 78 -1.25 -4.25 -6.23
CA ALA A 78 0.06 -4.04 -6.85
C ALA A 78 0.05 -4.49 -8.31
N ARG A 79 -0.52 -5.66 -8.58
CA ARG A 79 -0.65 -6.16 -9.94
C ARG A 79 -1.49 -5.25 -10.82
N LYS A 80 -2.60 -4.75 -10.28
CA LYS A 80 -3.47 -3.85 -11.04
C LYS A 80 -2.72 -2.57 -11.42
N LEU A 81 -1.99 -1.98 -10.49
CA LEU A 81 -1.20 -0.79 -10.78
C LEU A 81 -0.14 -1.05 -11.84
N ALA A 82 0.53 -2.20 -11.77
CA ALA A 82 1.51 -2.58 -12.79
C ALA A 82 0.84 -2.77 -14.15
N GLU A 83 -0.33 -3.42 -14.20
CA GLU A 83 -1.07 -3.58 -15.44
C GLU A 83 -1.47 -2.24 -16.06
N LEU A 84 -1.71 -1.23 -15.20
CA LEU A 84 -2.05 0.12 -15.64
C LEU A 84 -0.83 0.97 -16.00
N GLY A 85 0.36 0.34 -16.04
CA GLY A 85 1.57 0.99 -16.51
C GLY A 85 2.42 1.67 -15.44
N ARG A 86 2.06 1.53 -14.17
CA ARG A 86 2.83 2.15 -13.09
C ARG A 86 4.11 1.38 -12.82
N THR A 87 5.20 2.10 -12.57
CA THR A 87 6.52 1.51 -12.32
C THR A 87 7.09 1.88 -10.94
N ASN A 88 6.33 2.65 -10.17
CA ASN A 88 6.73 3.20 -8.87
C ASN A 88 6.02 2.49 -7.72
N VAL A 89 5.66 1.22 -7.89
CA VAL A 89 4.80 0.48 -6.98
C VAL A 89 5.59 -0.49 -6.11
N TYR A 90 5.27 -0.50 -4.81
CA TYR A 90 5.89 -1.38 -3.82
C TYR A 90 4.78 -2.06 -3.04
N ARG A 91 4.89 -3.39 -2.90
CA ARG A 91 3.95 -4.15 -2.09
C ARG A 91 4.58 -4.47 -0.74
N PHE A 92 4.00 -3.96 0.33
CA PHE A 92 4.45 -4.27 1.69
C PHE A 92 3.76 -5.56 2.12
N VAL A 93 4.45 -6.68 1.93
CA VAL A 93 3.86 -8.01 2.06
C VAL A 93 3.39 -8.32 3.48
N GLY A 94 4.17 -7.96 4.47
CA GLY A 94 3.82 -8.23 5.87
C GLY A 94 2.69 -7.37 6.42
N GLY A 95 2.43 -6.24 5.76
CA GLY A 95 1.30 -5.39 6.06
C GLY A 95 1.24 -4.86 7.48
N LEU A 96 0.01 -4.64 7.94
CA LEU A 96 -0.22 -4.06 9.26
C LEU A 96 0.42 -4.89 10.38
N LEU A 97 0.37 -6.21 10.27
CA LEU A 97 0.94 -7.08 11.30
C LEU A 97 2.45 -6.87 11.43
N GLU A 98 3.18 -6.86 10.33
CA GLU A 98 4.63 -6.64 10.37
C GLU A 98 4.96 -5.27 10.95
N TRP A 99 4.19 -4.25 10.54
CA TRP A 99 4.37 -2.88 11.01
C TRP A 99 4.22 -2.79 12.54
N LYS A 100 3.17 -3.40 13.07
CA LYS A 100 2.91 -3.41 14.51
C LYS A 100 3.95 -4.22 15.28
N THR A 101 4.40 -5.31 14.72
CA THR A 101 5.43 -6.15 15.34
C THR A 101 6.75 -5.37 15.47
N ALA A 102 6.99 -4.44 14.56
CA ALA A 102 8.17 -3.57 14.60
C ALA A 102 7.95 -2.34 15.49
N ASP A 103 6.85 -2.29 16.23
CA ASP A 103 6.49 -1.17 17.13
C ASP A 103 6.36 0.17 16.42
N LEU A 104 5.91 0.16 15.19
CA LEU A 104 5.73 1.38 14.41
C LEU A 104 4.31 1.94 14.58
N PRO A 105 4.11 3.26 14.40
CA PRO A 105 2.85 3.91 14.79
C PRO A 105 1.69 3.59 13.88
N THR A 106 0.53 3.37 14.52
CA THR A 106 -0.75 3.20 13.84
C THR A 106 -1.72 4.26 14.34
N GLU A 107 -2.83 4.39 13.65
CA GLU A 107 -3.89 5.30 14.06
C GLU A 107 -5.25 4.71 13.70
N SER A 108 -6.30 5.32 14.25
CA SER A 108 -7.68 4.88 14.07
C SER A 108 -8.51 6.06 13.60
N SER A 109 -9.49 5.80 12.72
CA SER A 109 -10.43 6.82 12.25
C SER A 109 -11.84 6.55 12.73
N ALA A 110 -12.01 5.53 13.56
CA ALA A 110 -13.34 5.17 14.07
C ALA A 110 -13.75 6.07 15.22
#